data_9634e197f4cb31272d3dd9cd6995858c
#
_entry.id   9634e197f4cb31272d3dd9cd6995858c
#
_cell.length_a   1.000
_cell.length_b   1.000
_cell.length_c   1.000
_cell.angle_alpha   90.00
_cell.angle_beta   90.00
_cell.angle_gamma   90.00
#
_symmetry.space_group_name_H-M   'P 1'
#
loop_
_entity.id
_entity.type
_entity.pdbx_description
1 polymer ?
#
loop_
_entity_poly.entity_id
_entity_poly.type
_entity_poly.pdbx_seq_one_letter_code
_entity_poly.pdbx_strand_id
1 'polypeptide(L)'
;MKQHSTLVNYELKDKLVNSLKTAGADVIEIGKDKVEATIASLWSDAPDFNKPEIRAEYGASCPLEKLNKVENVVLQGNFGVAENGAIWLEDKDMPNRLLPFITQHLILILDATTIVPTMQDAYRQMDLKETGFGVFISGPSKTADIEQSLVYGAHGAKELTVLLVLG
;
A
#
# COMPACT_ATOMS: atom_id res chain seq x y z
N MET A 1 -12.65 -20.45 -3.22
CA MET A 1 -12.26 -20.54 -1.79
C MET A 1 -10.87 -19.95 -1.65
N LYS A 2 -10.74 -18.76 -1.06
CA LYS A 2 -9.45 -18.13 -0.77
C LYS A 2 -8.78 -18.95 0.36
N GLN A 3 -7.77 -19.74 0.04
CA GLN A 3 -6.93 -20.36 1.06
C GLN A 3 -5.95 -19.28 1.56
N HIS A 4 -6.35 -18.54 2.61
CA HIS A 4 -5.36 -17.79 3.36
C HIS A 4 -4.62 -18.78 4.27
N SER A 5 -3.31 -18.86 4.09
CA SER A 5 -2.45 -19.54 5.06
C SER A 5 -2.61 -18.82 6.39
N THR A 6 -2.88 -19.58 7.46
CA THR A 6 -2.96 -19.02 8.83
C THR A 6 -1.56 -18.74 9.40
N LEU A 7 -0.50 -19.12 8.70
CA LEU A 7 0.88 -18.99 9.14
C LEU A 7 1.70 -18.16 8.15
N VAL A 8 2.58 -17.32 8.68
CA VAL A 8 3.55 -16.55 7.89
C VAL A 8 4.51 -17.49 7.19
N ASN A 9 4.61 -17.38 5.87
CA ASN A 9 5.67 -18.00 5.10
C ASN A 9 6.90 -17.09 5.10
N TYR A 10 7.89 -17.38 5.91
CA TYR A 10 9.07 -16.54 6.09
C TYR A 10 9.92 -16.39 4.83
N GLU A 11 10.00 -17.40 3.97
CA GLU A 11 10.73 -17.33 2.69
C GLU A 11 10.07 -16.30 1.74
N LEU A 12 8.74 -16.36 1.58
CA LEU A 12 8.00 -15.39 0.79
C LEU A 12 8.06 -13.99 1.41
N LYS A 13 8.00 -13.90 2.73
CA LYS A 13 8.14 -12.65 3.47
C LYS A 13 9.48 -11.99 3.18
N ASP A 14 10.58 -12.72 3.34
CA ASP A 14 11.93 -12.19 3.12
C ASP A 14 12.14 -11.77 1.66
N LYS A 15 11.60 -12.55 0.71
CA LYS A 15 11.62 -12.19 -0.71
C LYS A 15 10.83 -10.90 -0.98
N LEU A 16 9.63 -10.74 -0.41
CA LEU A 16 8.84 -9.52 -0.52
C LEU A 16 9.59 -8.31 0.02
N VAL A 17 10.15 -8.43 1.22
CA VAL A 17 10.93 -7.35 1.87
C VAL A 17 12.11 -6.90 1.00
N ASN A 18 12.83 -7.86 0.43
CA ASN A 18 13.95 -7.55 -0.48
C ASN A 18 13.48 -6.86 -1.76
N SER A 19 12.38 -7.32 -2.35
CA SER A 19 11.80 -6.70 -3.55
C SER A 19 11.32 -5.27 -3.30
N LEU A 20 10.64 -5.04 -2.17
CA LEU A 20 10.18 -3.70 -1.74
C LEU A 20 11.36 -2.75 -1.53
N LYS A 21 12.39 -3.17 -0.79
CA LYS A 21 13.60 -2.36 -0.56
C LYS A 21 14.34 -2.05 -1.87
N THR A 22 14.42 -3.00 -2.77
CA THR A 22 14.99 -2.80 -4.11
C THR A 22 14.19 -1.78 -4.92
N ALA A 23 12.87 -1.77 -4.78
CA ALA A 23 12.00 -0.78 -5.38
C ALA A 23 12.10 0.60 -4.70
N GLY A 24 12.73 0.70 -3.53
CA GLY A 24 12.94 1.93 -2.79
C GLY A 24 11.91 2.23 -1.71
N ALA A 25 11.12 1.23 -1.31
CA ALA A 25 10.21 1.35 -0.18
C ALA A 25 10.94 1.07 1.14
N ASP A 26 10.50 1.73 2.20
CA ASP A 26 10.84 1.38 3.57
C ASP A 26 9.92 0.26 4.06
N VAL A 27 10.48 -0.71 4.78
CA VAL A 27 9.71 -1.83 5.34
C VAL A 27 9.96 -1.94 6.83
N ILE A 28 8.88 -1.91 7.60
CA ILE A 28 8.89 -2.09 9.06
C ILE A 28 8.11 -3.35 9.39
N GLU A 29 8.79 -4.36 9.91
CA GLU A 29 8.17 -5.59 10.40
C GLU A 29 7.69 -5.38 11.83
N ILE A 30 6.40 -5.57 12.09
CA ILE A 30 5.77 -5.27 13.39
C ILE A 30 4.71 -6.29 13.79
N GLY A 31 4.47 -6.42 15.07
CA GLY A 31 3.29 -7.12 15.58
C GLY A 31 2.01 -6.31 15.39
N LYS A 32 0.89 -6.99 15.31
CA LYS A 32 -0.43 -6.38 15.09
C LYS A 32 -0.80 -5.33 16.14
N ASP A 33 -0.39 -5.56 17.39
CA ASP A 33 -0.62 -4.68 18.54
C ASP A 33 0.13 -3.35 18.45
N LYS A 34 1.14 -3.23 17.58
CA LYS A 34 2.00 -2.04 17.45
C LYS A 34 1.66 -1.15 16.24
N VAL A 35 0.72 -1.56 15.39
CA VAL A 35 0.40 -0.86 14.13
C VAL A 35 0.00 0.59 14.39
N GLU A 36 -0.99 0.83 15.27
CA GLU A 36 -1.49 2.18 15.57
C GLU A 36 -0.40 3.07 16.18
N ALA A 37 0.35 2.54 17.15
CA ALA A 37 1.43 3.28 17.78
C ALA A 37 2.55 3.64 16.79
N THR A 38 2.87 2.75 15.86
CA THR A 38 3.87 3.00 14.83
C THR A 38 3.41 4.07 13.84
N ILE A 39 2.16 4.03 13.38
CA ILE A 39 1.59 5.08 12.51
C ILE A 39 1.64 6.43 13.21
N ALA A 40 1.18 6.50 14.47
CA ALA A 40 1.19 7.73 15.25
C ALA A 40 2.62 8.28 15.51
N SER A 41 3.61 7.41 15.59
CA SER A 41 5.01 7.83 15.75
C SER A 41 5.64 8.34 14.46
N LEU A 42 5.21 7.81 13.31
CA LEU A 42 5.68 8.25 12.00
C LEU A 42 5.01 9.57 11.59
N TRP A 43 3.68 9.66 11.75
CA TRP A 43 2.89 10.82 11.36
C TRP A 43 1.71 11.03 12.32
N SER A 44 1.87 11.96 13.25
CA SER A 44 0.84 12.27 14.26
C SER A 44 -0.47 12.78 13.66
N ASP A 45 -0.41 13.37 12.47
CA ASP A 45 -1.53 14.09 11.84
C ASP A 45 -2.09 13.35 10.60
N ALA A 46 -1.62 12.12 10.34
CA ALA A 46 -2.12 11.34 9.21
C ALA A 46 -3.59 10.93 9.42
N PRO A 47 -4.49 11.23 8.48
CA PRO A 47 -5.86 10.72 8.55
C PRO A 47 -5.86 9.19 8.51
N ASP A 48 -6.53 8.58 9.48
CA ASP A 48 -6.74 7.13 9.47
C ASP A 48 -7.90 6.78 8.53
N PHE A 49 -7.58 6.46 7.29
CA PHE A 49 -8.54 6.11 6.25
C PHE A 49 -9.24 4.75 6.47
N ASN A 50 -8.91 4.04 7.55
CA ASN A 50 -9.68 2.87 7.97
C ASN A 50 -10.90 3.26 8.82
N LYS A 51 -10.94 4.49 9.36
CA LYS A 51 -12.08 4.98 10.13
C LYS A 51 -13.25 5.38 9.23
N PRO A 52 -14.50 4.96 9.53
CA PRO A 52 -15.68 5.25 8.70
C PRO A 52 -15.91 6.73 8.43
N GLU A 53 -15.72 7.58 9.44
CA GLU A 53 -15.90 9.03 9.33
C GLU A 53 -14.89 9.66 8.36
N ILE A 54 -13.63 9.24 8.41
CA ILE A 54 -12.57 9.71 7.51
C ILE A 54 -12.85 9.19 6.09
N ARG A 55 -13.25 7.93 5.94
CA ARG A 55 -13.65 7.37 4.65
C ARG A 55 -14.82 8.13 4.01
N ALA A 56 -15.80 8.51 4.80
CA ALA A 56 -16.93 9.31 4.30
C ALA A 56 -16.49 10.73 3.87
N GLU A 57 -15.60 11.34 4.63
CA GLU A 57 -15.09 12.69 4.37
C GLU A 57 -14.25 12.78 3.08
N TYR A 58 -13.46 11.75 2.79
CA TYR A 58 -12.57 11.69 1.62
C TYR A 58 -13.07 10.77 0.51
N GLY A 59 -14.35 10.42 0.51
CA GLY A 59 -14.99 9.55 -0.47
C GLY A 59 -15.04 10.12 -1.90
N ALA A 60 -15.77 9.44 -2.78
CA ALA A 60 -15.84 9.78 -4.21
C ALA A 60 -16.31 11.21 -4.52
N SER A 61 -17.09 11.83 -3.62
CA SER A 61 -17.59 13.21 -3.74
C SER A 61 -16.66 14.27 -3.13
N CYS A 62 -15.51 13.86 -2.57
CA CYS A 62 -14.57 14.81 -1.96
C CYS A 62 -13.98 15.75 -3.01
N PRO A 63 -14.00 17.08 -2.78
CA PRO A 63 -13.42 18.04 -3.72
C PRO A 63 -11.92 17.80 -3.92
N LEU A 64 -11.45 17.92 -5.16
CA LEU A 64 -10.05 17.72 -5.51
C LEU A 64 -9.09 18.64 -4.73
N GLU A 65 -9.52 19.89 -4.48
CA GLU A 65 -8.75 20.84 -3.66
C GLU A 65 -8.48 20.35 -2.24
N LYS A 66 -9.42 19.58 -1.67
CA LYS A 66 -9.26 18.97 -0.35
C LYS A 66 -8.34 17.74 -0.42
N LEU A 67 -8.53 16.91 -1.44
CA LEU A 67 -7.68 15.73 -1.67
C LEU A 67 -6.21 16.13 -1.88
N ASN A 68 -5.95 17.19 -2.63
CA ASN A 68 -4.58 17.68 -2.90
C ASN A 68 -3.84 18.22 -1.66
N LYS A 69 -4.54 18.42 -0.55
CA LYS A 69 -3.92 18.83 0.73
C LYS A 69 -3.54 17.64 1.61
N VAL A 70 -3.88 16.43 1.19
CA VAL A 70 -3.56 15.22 1.95
C VAL A 70 -2.12 14.81 1.63
N GLU A 71 -1.22 15.06 2.57
CA GLU A 71 0.19 14.72 2.42
C GLU A 71 0.47 13.27 2.80
N ASN A 72 -0.20 12.77 3.84
CA ASN A 72 0.03 11.46 4.45
C ASN A 72 -1.21 10.59 4.30
N VAL A 73 -1.05 9.39 3.76
CA VAL A 73 -2.14 8.42 3.56
C VAL A 73 -1.75 7.06 4.10
N VAL A 74 -2.65 6.47 4.89
CA VAL A 74 -2.52 5.08 5.38
C VAL A 74 -3.63 4.24 4.77
N LEU A 75 -3.27 3.19 4.02
CA LEU A 75 -4.20 2.27 3.39
C LEU A 75 -3.88 0.81 3.73
N GLN A 76 -4.91 -0.02 3.71
CA GLN A 76 -4.77 -1.46 3.89
C GLN A 76 -4.51 -2.15 2.56
N GLY A 77 -3.38 -2.87 2.44
CA GLY A 77 -3.11 -3.77 1.34
C GLY A 77 -3.85 -5.11 1.51
N ASN A 78 -4.37 -5.66 0.41
CA ASN A 78 -5.08 -6.94 0.42
C ASN A 78 -4.11 -8.13 0.42
N PHE A 79 -3.08 -8.06 -0.40
CA PHE A 79 -2.00 -9.05 -0.46
C PHE A 79 -0.75 -8.46 -1.12
N GLY A 80 0.41 -9.10 -0.85
CA GLY A 80 1.68 -8.74 -1.45
C GLY A 80 2.20 -9.80 -2.41
N VAL A 81 2.99 -9.39 -3.40
CA VAL A 81 3.63 -10.27 -4.40
C VAL A 81 5.13 -10.31 -4.15
N ALA A 82 5.64 -11.46 -3.71
CA ALA A 82 7.04 -11.61 -3.33
C ALA A 82 8.02 -11.38 -4.49
N GLU A 83 7.59 -11.70 -5.71
CA GLU A 83 8.40 -11.61 -6.93
C GLU A 83 8.92 -10.20 -7.22
N ASN A 84 8.10 -9.17 -7.00
CA ASN A 84 8.37 -7.79 -7.41
C ASN A 84 8.03 -6.73 -6.36
N GLY A 85 7.59 -7.12 -5.16
CA GLY A 85 7.21 -6.20 -4.10
C GLY A 85 5.88 -5.48 -4.33
N ALA A 86 5.07 -5.89 -5.31
CA ALA A 86 3.79 -5.25 -5.57
C ALA A 86 2.78 -5.58 -4.47
N ILE A 87 2.04 -4.58 -4.00
CA ILE A 87 0.95 -4.70 -3.03
C ILE A 87 -0.34 -4.33 -3.73
N TRP A 88 -1.33 -5.23 -3.66
CA TRP A 88 -2.65 -5.03 -4.26
C TRP A 88 -3.58 -4.24 -3.34
N LEU A 89 -4.18 -3.20 -3.90
CA LEU A 89 -5.24 -2.40 -3.28
C LEU A 89 -6.51 -2.50 -4.10
N GLU A 90 -7.63 -2.83 -3.48
CA GLU A 90 -8.95 -2.86 -4.11
C GLU A 90 -9.72 -1.55 -3.84
N ASP A 91 -10.59 -1.20 -4.76
CA ASP A 91 -11.44 -0.01 -4.71
C ASP A 91 -12.21 0.13 -3.38
N LYS A 92 -12.76 -1.00 -2.90
CA LYS A 92 -13.50 -1.05 -1.62
C LYS A 92 -12.65 -0.66 -0.40
N ASP A 93 -11.33 -0.82 -0.48
CA ASP A 93 -10.40 -0.56 0.61
C ASP A 93 -9.83 0.87 0.55
N MET A 94 -10.07 1.57 -0.56
CA MET A 94 -9.69 2.97 -0.76
C MET A 94 -10.91 3.88 -0.63
N PRO A 95 -10.90 4.92 0.22
CA PRO A 95 -11.98 5.91 0.25
C PRO A 95 -12.11 6.65 -1.08
N ASN A 96 -10.98 6.92 -1.71
CA ASN A 96 -10.89 7.58 -3.00
C ASN A 96 -9.74 7.00 -3.82
N ARG A 97 -10.00 6.70 -5.10
CA ARG A 97 -9.02 6.11 -6.02
C ARG A 97 -7.80 6.98 -6.26
N LEU A 98 -7.90 8.28 -6.03
CA LEU A 98 -6.80 9.22 -6.26
C LEU A 98 -5.78 9.22 -5.12
N LEU A 99 -6.17 8.87 -3.90
CA LEU A 99 -5.31 8.97 -2.72
C LEU A 99 -3.92 8.33 -2.89
N PRO A 100 -3.78 7.09 -3.38
CA PRO A 100 -2.44 6.49 -3.52
C PRO A 100 -1.55 7.16 -4.56
N PHE A 101 -2.12 8.03 -5.41
CA PHE A 101 -1.37 8.69 -6.49
C PHE A 101 -1.04 10.16 -6.21
N ILE A 102 -1.80 10.83 -5.34
CA ILE A 102 -1.65 12.27 -5.08
C ILE A 102 -0.95 12.59 -3.77
N THR A 103 -0.84 11.61 -2.87
CA THR A 103 -0.17 11.79 -1.58
C THR A 103 1.35 11.94 -1.73
N GLN A 104 1.98 12.64 -0.77
CA GLN A 104 3.45 12.70 -0.69
C GLN A 104 4.01 11.44 -0.03
N HIS A 105 3.39 10.98 1.05
CA HIS A 105 3.81 9.83 1.83
C HIS A 105 2.67 8.81 1.93
N LEU A 106 2.96 7.57 1.55
CA LEU A 106 2.01 6.47 1.62
C LEU A 106 2.50 5.42 2.60
N ILE A 107 1.66 5.06 3.58
CA ILE A 107 1.83 3.84 4.37
C ILE A 107 0.88 2.76 3.84
N LEU A 108 1.41 1.60 3.54
CA LEU A 108 0.63 0.39 3.28
C LEU A 108 0.77 -0.59 4.43
N ILE A 109 -0.34 -0.95 5.05
CA ILE A 109 -0.39 -2.01 6.06
C ILE A 109 -0.63 -3.32 5.31
N LEU A 110 0.23 -4.31 5.51
CA LEU A 110 0.13 -5.61 4.85
C LEU A 110 0.26 -6.75 5.87
N ASP A 111 -0.69 -7.67 5.85
CA ASP A 111 -0.59 -8.92 6.62
C ASP A 111 0.39 -9.88 5.94
N ALA A 112 1.43 -10.31 6.65
CA ALA A 112 2.45 -11.22 6.13
C ALA A 112 1.90 -12.61 5.74
N THR A 113 0.71 -12.98 6.19
CA THR A 113 0.04 -14.24 5.80
C THR A 113 -0.59 -14.18 4.41
N THR A 114 -0.73 -12.97 3.83
CA THR A 114 -1.38 -12.76 2.52
C THR A 114 -0.40 -12.66 1.35
N ILE A 115 0.88 -12.99 1.55
CA ILE A 115 1.89 -12.89 0.51
C ILE A 115 1.77 -14.07 -0.48
N VAL A 116 1.77 -13.73 -1.77
CA VAL A 116 1.82 -14.72 -2.86
C VAL A 116 3.17 -14.73 -3.57
N PRO A 117 3.58 -15.87 -4.16
CA PRO A 117 4.90 -15.99 -4.78
C PRO A 117 5.11 -15.11 -6.00
N THR A 118 4.13 -15.09 -6.94
CA THR A 118 4.27 -14.50 -8.27
C THR A 118 3.07 -13.65 -8.67
N MET A 119 3.25 -12.79 -9.67
CA MET A 119 2.13 -12.05 -10.28
C MET A 119 1.07 -12.98 -10.87
N GLN A 120 1.46 -14.14 -11.39
CA GLN A 120 0.50 -15.12 -11.90
C GLN A 120 -0.41 -15.65 -10.78
N ASP A 121 0.14 -15.91 -9.59
CA ASP A 121 -0.64 -16.32 -8.43
C ASP A 121 -1.55 -15.18 -7.92
N ALA A 122 -1.06 -13.94 -8.00
CA ALA A 122 -1.86 -12.76 -7.71
C ALA A 122 -3.11 -12.68 -8.61
N TYR A 123 -2.94 -12.78 -9.93
CA TYR A 123 -4.07 -12.75 -10.87
C TYR A 123 -5.07 -13.89 -10.68
N ARG A 124 -4.63 -15.08 -10.23
CA ARG A 124 -5.53 -16.22 -9.97
C ARG A 124 -6.48 -15.98 -8.78
N GLN A 125 -6.07 -15.19 -7.80
CA GLN A 125 -6.90 -14.92 -6.62
C GLN A 125 -7.73 -13.63 -6.72
N MET A 126 -7.49 -12.81 -7.75
CA MET A 126 -8.26 -11.60 -7.99
C MET A 126 -9.60 -11.93 -8.64
N ASP A 127 -10.68 -11.38 -8.11
CA ASP A 127 -11.97 -11.38 -8.80
C ASP A 127 -12.21 -10.01 -9.43
N LEU A 128 -11.71 -9.83 -10.65
CA LEU A 128 -11.79 -8.57 -11.39
C LEU A 128 -13.24 -8.16 -11.72
N LYS A 129 -14.19 -9.10 -11.70
CA LYS A 129 -15.59 -8.79 -11.96
C LYS A 129 -16.27 -8.12 -10.78
N GLU A 130 -15.89 -8.50 -9.56
CA GLU A 130 -16.42 -7.91 -8.33
C GLU A 130 -15.62 -6.68 -7.88
N THR A 131 -14.32 -6.65 -8.14
CA THR A 131 -13.42 -5.59 -7.68
C THR A 131 -13.67 -4.24 -8.36
N GLY A 132 -14.06 -4.23 -9.64
CA GLY A 132 -14.28 -3.02 -10.44
C GLY A 132 -12.99 -2.24 -10.74
N PHE A 133 -12.27 -1.79 -9.73
CA PHE A 133 -10.98 -1.10 -9.83
C PHE A 133 -10.02 -1.60 -8.75
N GLY A 134 -8.76 -1.64 -9.08
CA GLY A 134 -7.68 -1.89 -8.14
C GLY A 134 -6.34 -1.53 -8.73
N VAL A 135 -5.32 -1.45 -7.89
CA VAL A 135 -3.98 -1.04 -8.30
C VAL A 135 -2.91 -1.85 -7.56
N PHE A 136 -1.85 -2.18 -8.28
CA PHE A 136 -0.61 -2.68 -7.70
C PHE A 136 0.35 -1.53 -7.44
N ILE A 137 0.85 -1.43 -6.22
CA ILE A 137 1.86 -0.45 -5.83
C ILE A 137 3.12 -1.19 -5.40
N SER A 138 4.26 -0.85 -6.04
CA SER A 138 5.56 -1.40 -5.71
C SER A 138 6.59 -0.28 -5.65
N GLY A 139 6.92 0.16 -4.45
CA GLY A 139 7.84 1.26 -4.22
C GLY A 139 7.25 2.67 -4.42
N PRO A 140 8.02 3.71 -4.10
CA PRO A 140 7.65 5.09 -4.34
C PRO A 140 7.65 5.42 -5.84
N SER A 141 6.95 6.50 -6.21
CA SER A 141 6.92 6.97 -7.60
C SER A 141 8.30 7.42 -8.06
N LYS A 142 8.79 6.84 -9.14
CA LYS A 142 10.07 7.17 -9.77
C LYS A 142 9.84 7.48 -11.24
N THR A 143 10.21 8.68 -11.67
CA THR A 143 10.20 9.06 -13.08
C THR A 143 11.63 9.41 -13.49
N ALA A 144 12.15 8.76 -14.53
CA ALA A 144 13.39 9.15 -15.15
C ALA A 144 13.10 10.33 -16.09
N ASP A 145 13.71 11.49 -15.82
CA ASP A 145 13.66 12.62 -16.73
C ASP A 145 14.52 12.36 -17.98
N ILE A 146 14.23 13.09 -19.07
CA ILE A 146 14.96 13.02 -20.34
C ILE A 146 16.47 13.30 -20.15
N GLU A 147 16.86 14.01 -19.10
CA GLU A 147 18.24 14.31 -18.71
C GLU A 147 18.87 13.26 -17.76
N GLN A 148 18.28 12.08 -17.61
CA GLN A 148 18.72 11.00 -16.70
C GLN A 148 18.67 11.35 -15.21
N SER A 149 17.95 12.41 -14.83
CA SER A 149 17.69 12.74 -13.43
C SER A 149 16.46 11.97 -12.92
N LEU A 150 16.63 11.28 -11.81
CA LEU A 150 15.52 10.57 -11.16
C LEU A 150 14.66 11.57 -10.38
N VAL A 151 13.38 11.71 -10.77
CA VAL A 151 12.40 12.56 -10.08
C VAL A 151 11.46 11.68 -9.27
N TYR A 152 11.36 11.92 -7.98
CA TYR A 152 10.41 11.23 -7.09
C TYR A 152 9.10 12.02 -7.00
N GLY A 153 7.96 11.29 -6.98
CA GLY A 153 6.64 11.86 -6.71
C GLY A 153 5.98 12.59 -7.87
N ALA A 154 6.42 12.37 -9.12
CA ALA A 154 5.78 13.01 -10.28
C ALA A 154 4.38 12.45 -10.57
N HIS A 155 4.13 11.15 -10.30
CA HIS A 155 2.89 10.45 -10.59
C HIS A 155 2.50 9.45 -9.48
N GLY A 156 2.74 9.79 -8.21
CA GLY A 156 2.46 8.95 -7.04
C GLY A 156 3.23 9.41 -5.81
N ALA A 157 3.15 8.65 -4.73
CA ALA A 157 3.81 8.98 -3.48
C ALA A 157 5.34 9.09 -3.65
N LYS A 158 5.93 10.12 -3.05
CA LYS A 158 7.40 10.30 -3.01
C LYS A 158 8.06 9.26 -2.13
N GLU A 159 7.38 8.88 -1.07
CA GLU A 159 7.84 7.90 -0.09
C GLU A 159 6.77 6.83 0.11
N LEU A 160 7.21 5.59 0.18
CA LEU A 160 6.37 4.43 0.51
C LEU A 160 6.96 3.71 1.71
N THR A 161 6.16 3.59 2.77
CA THR A 161 6.47 2.74 3.91
C THR A 161 5.49 1.58 3.97
N VAL A 162 6.00 0.36 4.09
CA VAL A 162 5.18 -0.84 4.27
C VAL A 162 5.29 -1.30 5.72
N LEU A 163 4.17 -1.28 6.43
CA LEU A 163 4.05 -1.93 7.75
C LEU A 163 3.67 -3.38 7.52
N LEU A 164 4.65 -4.27 7.60
CA LEU A 164 4.46 -5.71 7.43
C LEU A 164 4.10 -6.34 8.77
N VAL A 165 2.83 -6.71 8.90
CA VAL A 165 2.26 -7.24 10.14
C VAL A 165 2.53 -8.73 10.25
N LEU A 166 3.26 -9.11 11.29
CA LEU A 166 3.59 -10.48 11.62
C LEU A 166 2.61 -10.99 12.67
N GLY A 167 1.62 -11.77 12.30
CA GLY A 167 0.72 -12.59 13.12
C GLY A 167 0.18 -11.99 14.40
#